data_c0135154c6500c8ca49476ddcf7c58b5
#
_entry.id   c0135154c6500c8ca49476ddcf7c58b5
#
_cell.length_a   1.000
_cell.length_b   1.000
_cell.length_c   1.000
_cell.angle_alpha   90.00
_cell.angle_beta   90.00
_cell.angle_gamma   90.00
#
_symmetry.space_group_name_H-M   'P 1'
#
loop_
_entity.id
_entity.type
_entity.pdbx_description
1 polymer ?
#
loop_
_entity_poly.entity_id
_entity_poly.type
_entity_poly.pdbx_seq_one_letter_code
_entity_poly.pdbx_strand_id
1 'polypeptide(L)'
;MAAIDKSSEQQALAWLARRHAGGWNAADEEALADWLAADPANSPAWLQANGLWNRLADLRELAATELLAARQPPNRNRSHWMVGLAVAASTALSIALLPALLPGSLSRPQIEQTARGEIRTLALADGSSVTLDATSHLEINYGLGCRCLRLHSGAAIFSVAHGDPRPFAVDAAPGKIRDIGTEFVVRRHGPETLVAVLGGEIDVMPGSGNEHARLQTGERLRYDGSGKLLPAPDDSASDLAAWREGRLIFHDTPLPTVLTEFARYHDVAIDIDSRLKNYNLSGSFASTDLNGLLNLLQAAYPVYVLRPSAAHLRLQLKGTR
;
A
#
# COMPACT_ATOMS: atom_id res chain seq x y z
N MET A 1 18.29 -8.70 4.56
CA MET A 1 18.82 -7.31 4.58
C MET A 1 18.81 -6.89 6.04
N ALA A 2 19.99 -6.67 6.65
CA ALA A 2 20.10 -6.32 8.06
C ALA A 2 19.32 -5.03 8.32
N ALA A 3 18.53 -5.00 9.39
CA ALA A 3 17.92 -3.77 9.87
C ALA A 3 19.07 -2.78 10.14
N ILE A 4 19.02 -1.62 9.50
CA ILE A 4 19.95 -0.53 9.81
C ILE A 4 19.69 -0.17 11.26
N ASP A 5 20.64 -0.47 12.12
CA ASP A 5 20.55 -0.13 13.54
C ASP A 5 20.57 1.40 13.65
N LYS A 6 19.70 1.98 14.47
CA LYS A 6 19.67 3.42 14.75
C LYS A 6 21.05 3.95 15.20
N SER A 7 21.88 3.09 15.78
CA SER A 7 23.26 3.38 16.11
C SER A 7 24.13 3.63 14.87
N SER A 8 24.04 2.82 13.83
CA SER A 8 24.81 2.96 12.59
C SER A 8 24.41 4.21 11.81
N GLU A 9 23.11 4.57 11.78
CA GLU A 9 22.64 5.83 11.17
C GLU A 9 23.20 7.07 11.88
N GLN A 10 23.17 7.09 13.21
CA GLN A 10 23.72 8.20 13.99
C GLN A 10 25.23 8.34 13.81
N GLN A 11 25.95 7.23 13.74
CA GLN A 11 27.39 7.22 13.49
C GLN A 11 27.73 7.67 12.07
N ALA A 12 26.96 7.27 11.06
CA ALA A 12 27.11 7.72 9.67
C ALA A 12 26.94 9.25 9.56
N LEU A 13 25.95 9.81 10.24
CA LEU A 13 25.73 11.27 10.30
C LEU A 13 26.87 11.99 11.01
N ALA A 14 27.43 11.42 12.07
CA ALA A 14 28.58 11.98 12.79
C ALA A 14 29.84 11.99 11.90
N TRP A 15 30.10 10.92 11.16
CA TRP A 15 31.18 10.85 10.17
C TRP A 15 31.01 11.88 9.07
N LEU A 16 29.80 12.05 8.57
CA LEU A 16 29.49 13.03 7.55
C LEU A 16 29.71 14.45 8.04
N ALA A 17 29.24 14.77 9.24
CA ALA A 17 29.47 16.08 9.88
C ALA A 17 30.97 16.36 10.04
N ARG A 18 31.76 15.39 10.51
CA ARG A 18 33.22 15.51 10.66
C ARG A 18 33.91 15.73 9.31
N ARG A 19 33.52 15.03 8.26
CA ARG A 19 34.09 15.17 6.90
C ARG A 19 33.89 16.58 6.34
N HIS A 20 32.79 17.25 6.69
CA HIS A 20 32.44 18.57 6.17
C HIS A 20 32.74 19.72 7.16
N ALA A 21 33.16 19.44 8.39
CA ALA A 21 33.55 20.48 9.36
C ALA A 21 34.89 21.14 9.09
N GLY A 22 35.68 20.64 8.12
CA GLY A 22 37.02 21.09 7.82
C GLY A 22 38.08 20.35 8.65
N GLY A 23 39.32 20.24 8.12
CA GLY A 23 40.43 19.56 8.78
C GLY A 23 40.45 18.03 8.60
N TRP A 24 39.70 17.49 7.64
CA TRP A 24 39.74 16.07 7.27
C TRP A 24 41.14 15.67 6.80
N ASN A 25 41.69 14.57 7.34
CA ASN A 25 43.02 14.10 7.09
C ASN A 25 43.07 12.59 6.84
N ALA A 26 44.29 12.05 6.55
CA ALA A 26 44.44 10.64 6.24
C ALA A 26 44.07 9.68 7.38
N ALA A 27 44.26 10.09 8.64
CA ALA A 27 43.84 9.28 9.79
C ALA A 27 42.30 9.20 9.90
N ASP A 28 41.58 10.25 9.52
CA ASP A 28 40.12 10.25 9.48
C ASP A 28 39.59 9.32 8.37
N GLU A 29 40.28 9.25 7.23
CA GLU A 29 39.92 8.34 6.11
C GLU A 29 40.14 6.88 6.52
N GLU A 30 41.24 6.56 7.21
CA GLU A 30 41.52 5.22 7.74
C GLU A 30 40.48 4.81 8.80
N ALA A 31 40.18 5.69 9.74
CA ALA A 31 39.16 5.43 10.77
C ALA A 31 37.74 5.25 10.19
N LEU A 32 37.39 5.97 9.10
CA LEU A 32 36.12 5.76 8.40
C LEU A 32 36.12 4.40 7.70
N ALA A 33 37.24 3.99 7.06
CA ALA A 33 37.35 2.70 6.42
C ALA A 33 37.23 1.55 7.43
N ASP A 34 37.85 1.68 8.60
CA ASP A 34 37.75 0.71 9.69
C ASP A 34 36.33 0.61 10.19
N TRP A 35 35.66 1.74 10.38
CA TRP A 35 34.25 1.75 10.79
C TRP A 35 33.32 1.09 9.75
N LEU A 36 33.55 1.35 8.45
CA LEU A 36 32.79 0.71 7.37
C LEU A 36 32.98 -0.82 7.32
N ALA A 37 34.18 -1.29 7.68
CA ALA A 37 34.52 -2.71 7.71
C ALA A 37 34.03 -3.43 8.99
N ALA A 38 33.81 -2.70 10.09
CA ALA A 38 33.48 -3.26 11.40
C ALA A 38 32.08 -3.89 11.45
N ASP A 39 31.11 -3.39 10.67
CA ASP A 39 29.75 -3.91 10.63
C ASP A 39 29.13 -3.78 9.22
N PRO A 40 28.57 -4.86 8.65
CA PRO A 40 27.87 -4.80 7.36
C PRO A 40 26.73 -3.75 7.28
N ALA A 41 26.16 -3.34 8.42
CA ALA A 41 25.12 -2.31 8.49
C ALA A 41 25.67 -0.88 8.27
N ASN A 42 26.96 -0.64 8.49
CA ASN A 42 27.56 0.67 8.39
C ASN A 42 27.67 1.18 6.95
N SER A 43 27.97 0.31 5.99
CA SER A 43 28.05 0.68 4.56
C SER A 43 26.74 1.22 3.99
N PRO A 44 25.57 0.58 4.16
CA PRO A 44 24.31 1.14 3.70
C PRO A 44 23.92 2.43 4.46
N ALA A 45 24.20 2.53 5.77
CA ALA A 45 23.95 3.73 6.54
C ALA A 45 24.78 4.93 6.02
N TRP A 46 26.07 4.70 5.71
CA TRP A 46 26.94 5.71 5.12
C TRP A 46 26.48 6.17 3.74
N LEU A 47 26.11 5.24 2.86
CA LEU A 47 25.60 5.57 1.52
C LEU A 47 24.34 6.41 1.57
N GLN A 48 23.43 6.09 2.49
CA GLN A 48 22.21 6.85 2.70
C GLN A 48 22.48 8.26 3.21
N ALA A 49 23.32 8.41 4.24
CA ALA A 49 23.69 9.71 4.80
C ALA A 49 24.42 10.59 3.76
N ASN A 50 25.38 10.04 3.03
CA ASN A 50 26.12 10.76 2.00
C ASN A 50 25.23 11.16 0.80
N GLY A 51 24.30 10.31 0.40
CA GLY A 51 23.30 10.63 -0.64
C GLY A 51 22.39 11.80 -0.25
N LEU A 52 21.99 11.86 1.01
CA LEU A 52 21.20 12.98 1.54
C LEU A 52 22.00 14.29 1.54
N TRP A 53 23.27 14.23 1.93
CA TRP A 53 24.16 15.40 1.96
C TRP A 53 24.41 15.98 0.56
N ASN A 54 24.66 15.14 -0.43
CA ASN A 54 24.90 15.59 -1.80
C ASN A 54 23.67 16.32 -2.36
N ARG A 55 22.46 15.84 -2.08
CA ARG A 55 21.22 16.55 -2.47
C ARG A 55 21.08 17.92 -1.79
N LEU A 56 21.54 18.03 -0.53
CA LEU A 56 21.56 19.33 0.17
C LEU A 56 22.63 20.27 -0.37
N ALA A 57 23.77 19.74 -0.85
CA ALA A 57 24.84 20.54 -1.48
C ALA A 57 24.36 21.17 -2.80
N ASP A 58 23.66 20.41 -3.65
CA ASP A 58 23.06 20.90 -4.89
C ASP A 58 22.08 22.08 -4.64
N LEU A 59 21.30 22.01 -3.55
CA LEU A 59 20.40 23.08 -3.14
C LEU A 59 21.13 24.33 -2.63
N ARG A 60 22.28 24.16 -1.99
CA ARG A 60 23.12 25.30 -1.55
C ARG A 60 23.76 26.05 -2.71
N GLU A 61 24.17 25.36 -3.78
CA GLU A 61 24.71 26.01 -4.98
C GLU A 61 23.62 26.83 -5.71
N LEU A 62 22.40 26.30 -5.81
CA LEU A 62 21.25 27.05 -6.35
C LEU A 62 20.93 28.29 -5.53
N ALA A 63 20.93 28.17 -4.21
CA ALA A 63 20.67 29.32 -3.32
C ALA A 63 21.84 30.35 -3.34
N ALA A 64 23.08 29.90 -3.51
CA ALA A 64 24.23 30.79 -3.60
C ALA A 64 24.25 31.60 -4.91
N THR A 65 23.83 31.02 -6.03
CA THR A 65 23.69 31.73 -7.32
C THR A 65 22.61 32.79 -7.28
N GLU A 66 21.48 32.54 -6.62
CA GLU A 66 20.43 33.57 -6.42
C GLU A 66 20.85 34.69 -5.48
N LEU A 67 21.59 34.39 -4.41
CA LEU A 67 22.12 35.40 -3.48
C LEU A 67 23.20 36.27 -4.11
N LEU A 68 23.99 35.74 -5.06
CA LEU A 68 24.96 36.53 -5.82
C LEU A 68 24.30 37.45 -6.86
N ALA A 69 23.19 37.01 -7.47
CA ALA A 69 22.38 37.82 -8.36
C ALA A 69 21.67 38.99 -7.64
N ALA A 70 21.32 38.79 -6.35
CA ALA A 70 20.73 39.84 -5.51
C ALA A 70 21.73 40.91 -4.98
N ARG A 71 23.03 40.72 -5.19
CA ARG A 71 24.12 41.61 -4.71
C ARG A 71 24.55 42.68 -5.71
N GLN A 72 23.68 43.16 -6.61
CA GLN A 72 23.91 44.43 -7.31
C GLN A 72 23.59 45.56 -6.35
N PRO A 73 24.50 46.57 -6.16
CA PRO A 73 24.26 47.65 -5.21
C PRO A 73 23.11 48.51 -5.68
N PRO A 74 22.06 48.72 -4.87
CA PRO A 74 20.99 49.66 -5.23
C PRO A 74 21.51 51.09 -5.18
N ASN A 75 21.22 51.84 -6.23
CA ASN A 75 21.41 53.28 -6.31
C ASN A 75 20.80 53.97 -5.08
N ARG A 76 21.61 54.76 -4.41
CA ARG A 76 21.42 55.43 -3.13
C ARG A 76 20.29 56.45 -3.23
N ASN A 77 19.06 56.10 -2.88
CA ASN A 77 18.03 56.92 -2.24
C ASN A 77 16.66 56.25 -2.29
N ARG A 78 16.31 55.54 -1.20
CA ARG A 78 14.94 55.40 -0.68
C ARG A 78 14.86 54.37 0.45
N SER A 79 14.54 54.92 1.62
CA SER A 79 13.79 54.31 2.72
C SER A 79 14.12 52.87 3.16
N HIS A 80 14.77 52.76 4.32
CA HIS A 80 15.06 51.50 5.08
C HIS A 80 13.81 50.64 5.37
N TRP A 81 12.60 51.10 5.09
CA TRP A 81 11.34 50.37 5.28
C TRP A 81 11.11 49.30 4.22
N MET A 82 11.61 49.48 3.02
CA MET A 82 11.39 48.51 1.93
C MET A 82 12.33 47.28 2.00
N VAL A 83 13.48 47.39 2.66
CA VAL A 83 14.41 46.29 2.84
C VAL A 83 13.88 45.29 3.87
N GLY A 84 13.23 45.78 4.95
CA GLY A 84 12.58 44.91 5.94
C GLY A 84 11.39 44.14 5.36
N LEU A 85 10.61 44.73 4.45
CA LEU A 85 9.48 44.10 3.79
C LEU A 85 9.94 43.04 2.75
N ALA A 86 11.04 43.29 2.04
CA ALA A 86 11.59 42.33 1.06
C ALA A 86 12.16 41.07 1.74
N VAL A 87 12.85 41.23 2.89
CA VAL A 87 13.36 40.06 3.67
C VAL A 87 12.20 39.27 4.30
N ALA A 88 11.18 39.97 4.82
CA ALA A 88 9.99 39.28 5.37
C ALA A 88 9.18 38.58 4.29
N ALA A 89 9.05 39.17 3.08
CA ALA A 89 8.36 38.56 1.96
C ALA A 89 9.13 37.34 1.37
N SER A 90 10.46 37.40 1.31
CA SER A 90 11.27 36.27 0.83
C SER A 90 11.31 35.11 1.80
N THR A 91 11.34 35.36 3.12
CA THR A 91 11.25 34.29 4.13
C THR A 91 9.83 33.69 4.18
N ALA A 92 8.78 34.49 4.07
CA ALA A 92 7.41 34.00 3.99
C ALA A 92 7.17 33.19 2.70
N LEU A 93 7.70 33.63 1.56
CA LEU A 93 7.64 32.90 0.30
C LEU A 93 8.45 31.62 0.33
N SER A 94 9.62 31.60 0.98
CA SER A 94 10.44 30.38 1.16
C SER A 94 9.73 29.36 2.05
N ILE A 95 9.06 29.80 3.11
CA ILE A 95 8.27 28.94 4.00
C ILE A 95 7.00 28.44 3.28
N ALA A 96 6.38 29.27 2.43
CA ALA A 96 5.20 28.86 1.67
C ALA A 96 5.53 27.93 0.50
N LEU A 97 6.73 28.04 -0.10
CA LEU A 97 7.21 27.19 -1.20
C LEU A 97 7.93 25.92 -0.69
N LEU A 98 8.35 25.87 0.57
CA LEU A 98 9.03 24.70 1.14
C LEU A 98 8.21 23.39 0.99
N PRO A 99 6.88 23.39 1.19
CA PRO A 99 6.04 22.19 0.92
C PRO A 99 5.99 21.81 -0.55
N ALA A 100 6.10 22.77 -1.46
CA ALA A 100 6.08 22.51 -2.91
C ALA A 100 7.44 21.98 -3.43
N LEU A 101 8.53 22.31 -2.74
CA LEU A 101 9.90 21.89 -3.07
C LEU A 101 10.33 20.59 -2.39
N LEU A 102 9.55 20.10 -1.43
CA LEU A 102 9.74 18.80 -0.79
C LEU A 102 8.67 17.82 -1.34
N PRO A 103 8.83 17.29 -2.55
CA PRO A 103 7.91 16.31 -3.08
C PRO A 103 7.91 15.09 -2.15
N GLY A 104 6.80 14.86 -1.47
CA GLY A 104 6.56 13.65 -0.66
C GLY A 104 6.55 13.81 0.85
N SER A 105 6.96 14.94 1.45
CA SER A 105 6.92 15.08 2.92
C SER A 105 5.60 15.63 3.49
N LEU A 106 4.72 16.17 2.63
CA LEU A 106 3.38 16.68 2.98
C LEU A 106 2.31 16.25 1.97
N SER A 107 2.53 15.20 1.20
CA SER A 107 1.49 14.65 0.32
C SER A 107 0.35 14.16 1.20
N ARG A 108 -0.81 14.78 1.07
CA ARG A 108 -2.02 14.26 1.69
C ARG A 108 -2.24 12.84 1.16
N PRO A 109 -2.61 11.87 2.01
CA PRO A 109 -2.94 10.54 1.53
C PRO A 109 -4.02 10.64 0.46
N GLN A 110 -3.78 9.99 -0.67
CA GLN A 110 -4.79 9.87 -1.73
C GLN A 110 -5.72 8.72 -1.34
N ILE A 111 -7.02 8.99 -1.28
CA ILE A 111 -8.04 8.00 -0.95
C ILE A 111 -8.75 7.61 -2.24
N GLU A 112 -8.77 6.31 -2.52
CA GLU A 112 -9.43 5.71 -3.66
C GLU A 112 -10.52 4.75 -3.18
N GLN A 113 -11.71 4.88 -3.76
CA GLN A 113 -12.86 4.04 -3.44
C GLN A 113 -13.55 3.60 -4.72
N THR A 114 -14.03 2.36 -4.73
CA THR A 114 -14.85 1.82 -5.81
C THR A 114 -16.29 1.64 -5.34
N ALA A 115 -17.22 1.91 -6.24
CA ALA A 115 -18.64 1.64 -6.04
C ALA A 115 -18.95 0.14 -6.18
N ARG A 116 -20.19 -0.24 -5.95
CA ARG A 116 -20.68 -1.60 -6.24
C ARG A 116 -20.54 -1.91 -7.72
N GLY A 117 -20.02 -3.10 -8.03
CA GLY A 117 -19.79 -3.54 -9.39
C GLY A 117 -18.69 -2.81 -10.14
N GLU A 118 -18.05 -1.82 -9.54
CA GLU A 118 -16.97 -1.08 -10.15
C GLU A 118 -15.62 -1.79 -9.90
N ILE A 119 -14.94 -2.14 -10.99
CA ILE A 119 -13.53 -2.56 -10.97
C ILE A 119 -12.71 -1.45 -11.61
N ARG A 120 -11.66 -0.98 -10.93
CA ARG A 120 -10.87 0.15 -11.40
C ARG A 120 -9.38 -0.08 -11.24
N THR A 121 -8.63 0.15 -12.33
CA THR A 121 -7.17 0.10 -12.31
C THR A 121 -6.59 1.51 -12.21
N LEU A 122 -5.66 1.68 -11.29
CA LEU A 122 -4.94 2.92 -11.00
C LEU A 122 -3.47 2.73 -11.36
N ALA A 123 -2.90 3.67 -12.11
CA ALA A 123 -1.45 3.78 -12.26
C ALA A 123 -0.88 4.61 -11.11
N LEU A 124 0.16 4.11 -10.47
CA LEU A 124 0.85 4.78 -9.36
C LEU A 124 2.07 5.56 -9.85
N ALA A 125 2.53 6.52 -9.04
CA ALA A 125 3.60 7.44 -9.40
C ALA A 125 4.97 6.77 -9.61
N ASP A 126 5.16 5.56 -9.10
CA ASP A 126 6.39 4.75 -9.24
C ASP A 126 6.36 3.78 -10.42
N GLY A 127 5.29 3.82 -11.24
CA GLY A 127 5.06 2.89 -12.36
C GLY A 127 4.39 1.58 -11.95
N SER A 128 4.11 1.37 -10.66
CA SER A 128 3.25 0.27 -10.19
C SER A 128 1.79 0.50 -10.60
N SER A 129 0.99 -0.55 -10.55
CA SER A 129 -0.46 -0.43 -10.73
C SER A 129 -1.23 -1.17 -9.64
N VAL A 130 -2.42 -0.68 -9.35
CA VAL A 130 -3.36 -1.31 -8.43
C VAL A 130 -4.71 -1.46 -9.13
N THR A 131 -5.23 -2.69 -9.19
CA THR A 131 -6.61 -2.93 -9.61
C THR A 131 -7.46 -3.15 -8.36
N LEU A 132 -8.44 -2.27 -8.16
CA LEU A 132 -9.41 -2.34 -7.07
C LEU A 132 -10.65 -3.09 -7.51
N ASP A 133 -11.10 -4.02 -6.70
CA ASP A 133 -12.37 -4.72 -6.84
C ASP A 133 -13.55 -3.83 -6.39
N ALA A 134 -14.78 -4.28 -6.63
CA ALA A 134 -16.00 -3.63 -6.17
C ALA A 134 -15.98 -3.36 -4.66
N THR A 135 -16.54 -2.22 -4.22
CA THR A 135 -16.66 -1.83 -2.80
C THR A 135 -15.33 -1.85 -2.04
N SER A 136 -14.25 -1.46 -2.68
CA SER A 136 -12.91 -1.41 -2.07
C SER A 136 -12.55 0.01 -1.63
N HIS A 137 -11.74 0.10 -0.57
CA HIS A 137 -11.25 1.37 -0.03
C HIS A 137 -9.75 1.27 0.19
N LEU A 138 -8.99 2.03 -0.59
CA LEU A 138 -7.53 2.08 -0.58
C LEU A 138 -7.05 3.49 -0.24
N GLU A 139 -6.09 3.59 0.64
CA GLU A 139 -5.33 4.81 0.93
C GLU A 139 -3.91 4.63 0.37
N ILE A 140 -3.44 5.61 -0.40
CA ILE A 140 -2.10 5.66 -0.99
C ILE A 140 -1.32 6.77 -0.31
N ASN A 141 -0.21 6.41 0.33
CA ASN A 141 0.63 7.34 1.07
C ASN A 141 2.10 7.14 0.70
N TYR A 142 2.51 7.72 -0.44
CA TYR A 142 3.89 7.67 -0.89
C TYR A 142 4.71 8.75 -0.21
N GLY A 143 5.71 8.33 0.56
CA GLY A 143 6.64 9.20 1.25
C GLY A 143 8.07 9.10 0.71
N LEU A 144 8.99 9.83 1.34
CA LEU A 144 10.41 9.77 1.00
C LEU A 144 11.02 8.40 1.34
N GLY A 145 10.52 7.72 2.38
CA GLY A 145 11.05 6.47 2.89
C GLY A 145 10.30 5.22 2.44
N CYS A 146 9.07 5.34 1.91
CA CYS A 146 8.28 4.18 1.51
C CYS A 146 7.24 4.51 0.43
N ARG A 147 6.85 3.48 -0.31
CA ARG A 147 5.66 3.42 -1.16
C ARG A 147 4.60 2.69 -0.36
N CYS A 148 3.96 3.42 0.57
CA CYS A 148 3.05 2.84 1.56
C CYS A 148 1.60 2.96 1.10
N LEU A 149 0.86 1.87 1.13
CA LEU A 149 -0.57 1.80 0.85
C LEU A 149 -1.29 1.17 2.03
N ARG A 150 -2.59 1.44 2.18
CA ARG A 150 -3.43 0.79 3.19
C ARG A 150 -4.75 0.38 2.59
N LEU A 151 -5.03 -0.93 2.61
CA LEU A 151 -6.33 -1.46 2.22
C LEU A 151 -7.24 -1.49 3.45
N HIS A 152 -8.21 -0.59 3.50
CA HIS A 152 -9.18 -0.51 4.60
C HIS A 152 -10.26 -1.60 4.49
N SER A 153 -10.73 -1.88 3.27
CA SER A 153 -11.74 -2.91 2.99
C SER A 153 -11.75 -3.30 1.51
N GLY A 154 -12.37 -4.42 1.18
CA GLY A 154 -12.51 -4.90 -0.18
C GLY A 154 -11.34 -5.76 -0.64
N ALA A 155 -11.02 -5.72 -1.94
CA ALA A 155 -9.91 -6.45 -2.51
C ALA A 155 -9.13 -5.61 -3.52
N ALA A 156 -7.82 -5.89 -3.61
CA ALA A 156 -6.93 -5.24 -4.57
C ALA A 156 -5.89 -6.22 -5.11
N ILE A 157 -5.55 -6.06 -6.39
CA ILE A 157 -4.39 -6.68 -7.01
C ILE A 157 -3.32 -5.60 -7.14
N PHE A 158 -2.13 -5.85 -6.61
CA PHE A 158 -0.98 -4.99 -6.69
C PHE A 158 0.02 -5.58 -7.69
N SER A 159 0.39 -4.80 -8.71
CA SER A 159 1.46 -5.14 -9.66
C SER A 159 2.57 -4.13 -9.47
N VAL A 160 3.67 -4.55 -8.83
CA VAL A 160 4.70 -3.64 -8.34
C VAL A 160 5.84 -3.48 -9.32
N ALA A 161 6.12 -2.22 -9.69
CA ALA A 161 7.24 -1.88 -10.55
C ALA A 161 8.59 -2.08 -9.82
N HIS A 162 9.56 -2.60 -10.58
CA HIS A 162 10.92 -2.80 -10.11
C HIS A 162 11.75 -1.51 -10.24
N GLY A 163 12.84 -1.44 -9.46
CA GLY A 163 13.88 -0.39 -9.60
C GLY A 163 13.71 0.83 -8.69
N ASP A 164 12.60 1.01 -7.99
CA ASP A 164 12.48 2.03 -6.93
C ASP A 164 13.14 1.50 -5.64
N PRO A 165 14.13 2.21 -5.07
CA PRO A 165 14.83 1.77 -3.86
C PRO A 165 13.97 1.81 -2.59
N ARG A 166 12.83 2.52 -2.62
CA ARG A 166 11.90 2.60 -1.49
C ARG A 166 11.08 1.31 -1.39
N PRO A 167 10.95 0.70 -0.21
CA PRO A 167 10.11 -0.48 -0.03
C PRO A 167 8.66 -0.19 -0.41
N PHE A 168 8.02 -1.11 -1.12
CA PHE A 168 6.57 -1.11 -1.33
C PHE A 168 5.91 -1.92 -0.22
N ALA A 169 4.96 -1.32 0.47
CA ALA A 169 4.29 -1.95 1.59
C ALA A 169 2.78 -1.70 1.57
N VAL A 170 2.01 -2.74 1.84
CA VAL A 170 0.55 -2.66 1.98
C VAL A 170 0.18 -3.01 3.41
N ASP A 171 -0.41 -2.04 4.12
CA ASP A 171 -1.05 -2.27 5.41
C ASP A 171 -2.45 -2.86 5.17
N ALA A 172 -2.68 -4.06 5.67
CA ALA A 172 -3.99 -4.70 5.70
C ALA A 172 -4.24 -5.19 7.13
N ALA A 173 -4.65 -4.25 7.98
CA ALA A 173 -4.67 -4.42 9.44
C ALA A 173 -5.28 -5.76 9.91
N PRO A 174 -4.65 -6.39 10.92
CA PRO A 174 -3.51 -5.89 11.69
C PRO A 174 -2.15 -6.11 11.01
N GLY A 175 -2.11 -6.78 9.85
CA GLY A 175 -0.88 -7.19 9.19
C GLY A 175 -0.32 -6.16 8.22
N LYS A 176 0.93 -6.39 7.85
CA LYS A 176 1.65 -5.64 6.83
C LYS A 176 2.26 -6.59 5.81
N ILE A 177 2.10 -6.28 4.53
CA ILE A 177 2.67 -7.02 3.41
C ILE A 177 3.78 -6.16 2.81
N ARG A 178 4.99 -6.73 2.66
CA ARG A 178 6.11 -6.08 1.99
C ARG A 178 6.38 -6.79 0.67
N ASP A 179 6.44 -6.03 -0.38
CA ASP A 179 6.76 -6.53 -1.71
C ASP A 179 8.28 -6.72 -1.90
N ILE A 180 8.62 -7.76 -2.69
CA ILE A 180 10.00 -8.10 -3.10
C ILE A 180 10.10 -8.12 -4.64
N GLY A 181 9.08 -7.57 -5.37
CA GLY A 181 9.01 -7.52 -6.85
C GLY A 181 7.94 -8.47 -7.40
N THR A 182 6.64 -8.14 -7.23
CA THR A 182 5.56 -9.12 -7.31
C THR A 182 4.29 -8.60 -7.96
N GLU A 183 3.45 -9.56 -8.36
CA GLU A 183 2.00 -9.38 -8.51
C GLU A 183 1.30 -10.19 -7.43
N PHE A 184 0.46 -9.57 -6.60
CA PHE A 184 -0.23 -10.23 -5.49
C PHE A 184 -1.63 -9.65 -5.23
N VAL A 185 -2.49 -10.48 -4.64
CA VAL A 185 -3.86 -10.13 -4.24
C VAL A 185 -3.89 -9.94 -2.73
N VAL A 186 -4.56 -8.88 -2.29
CA VAL A 186 -4.99 -8.72 -0.89
C VAL A 186 -6.49 -8.56 -0.87
N ARG A 187 -7.17 -9.39 -0.07
CA ARG A 187 -8.62 -9.32 0.17
C ARG A 187 -8.86 -9.14 1.65
N ARG A 188 -9.63 -8.13 2.00
CA ARG A 188 -9.99 -7.81 3.38
C ARG A 188 -11.50 -7.81 3.56
N HIS A 189 -12.01 -8.80 4.30
CA HIS A 189 -13.43 -8.96 4.65
C HIS A 189 -13.60 -8.88 6.16
N GLY A 190 -14.21 -7.80 6.65
CA GLY A 190 -14.35 -7.56 8.08
C GLY A 190 -12.99 -7.65 8.80
N PRO A 191 -12.84 -8.53 9.81
CA PRO A 191 -11.57 -8.68 10.53
C PRO A 191 -10.56 -9.58 9.80
N GLU A 192 -10.95 -10.32 8.78
CA GLU A 192 -10.09 -11.29 8.11
C GLU A 192 -9.39 -10.68 6.90
N THR A 193 -8.14 -11.07 6.72
CA THR A 193 -7.32 -10.72 5.55
C THR A 193 -6.77 -11.99 4.91
N LEU A 194 -6.93 -12.07 3.60
CA LEU A 194 -6.36 -13.11 2.74
C LEU A 194 -5.38 -12.47 1.77
N VAL A 195 -4.19 -13.06 1.69
CA VAL A 195 -3.12 -12.64 0.77
C VAL A 195 -2.75 -13.82 -0.11
N ALA A 196 -2.56 -13.60 -1.42
CA ALA A 196 -2.13 -14.61 -2.38
C ALA A 196 -1.15 -14.03 -3.40
N VAL A 197 -0.13 -14.80 -3.78
CA VAL A 197 0.91 -14.37 -4.73
C VAL A 197 0.61 -14.90 -6.11
N LEU A 198 0.45 -13.99 -7.08
CA LEU A 198 0.25 -14.32 -8.51
C LEU A 198 1.59 -14.49 -9.23
N GLY A 199 2.60 -13.71 -8.84
CA GLY A 199 3.94 -13.80 -9.40
C GLY A 199 4.98 -13.15 -8.50
N GLY A 200 6.15 -13.75 -8.33
CA GLY A 200 7.25 -13.28 -7.48
C GLY A 200 7.16 -13.73 -6.03
N GLU A 201 7.50 -12.86 -5.08
CA GLU A 201 7.65 -13.18 -3.66
C GLU A 201 7.28 -11.98 -2.77
N ILE A 202 6.57 -12.22 -1.67
CA ILE A 202 6.22 -11.21 -0.67
C ILE A 202 6.59 -11.69 0.74
N ASP A 203 6.78 -10.74 1.65
CA ASP A 203 6.95 -10.97 3.08
C ASP A 203 5.72 -10.44 3.82
N VAL A 204 5.02 -11.31 4.54
CA VAL A 204 3.78 -11.01 5.27
C VAL A 204 4.04 -11.06 6.76
N MET A 205 3.73 -9.97 7.45
CA MET A 205 3.70 -9.86 8.91
C MET A 205 2.23 -9.78 9.34
N PRO A 206 1.60 -10.87 9.80
CA PRO A 206 0.15 -10.91 10.02
C PRO A 206 -0.33 -10.08 11.22
N GLY A 207 0.57 -9.73 12.14
CA GLY A 207 0.25 -8.96 13.35
C GLY A 207 1.42 -8.12 13.84
N SER A 208 1.30 -7.60 15.06
CA SER A 208 2.36 -6.80 15.72
C SER A 208 3.50 -7.66 16.31
N GLY A 209 3.44 -8.98 16.18
CA GLY A 209 4.49 -9.90 16.61
C GLY A 209 5.66 -9.98 15.61
N ASN A 210 6.66 -10.79 15.97
CA ASN A 210 7.82 -11.05 15.10
C ASN A 210 7.57 -12.21 14.11
N GLU A 211 6.32 -12.61 13.93
CA GLU A 211 5.99 -13.67 12.96
C GLU A 211 6.05 -13.11 11.55
N HIS A 212 6.88 -13.73 10.72
CA HIS A 212 7.04 -13.44 9.31
C HIS A 212 6.73 -14.69 8.51
N ALA A 213 5.93 -14.52 7.46
CA ALA A 213 5.67 -15.55 6.48
C ALA A 213 6.09 -15.06 5.10
N ARG A 214 7.05 -15.75 4.48
CA ARG A 214 7.46 -15.50 3.12
C ARG A 214 6.61 -16.34 2.19
N LEU A 215 5.93 -15.70 1.25
CA LEU A 215 5.07 -16.36 0.27
C LEU A 215 5.65 -16.20 -1.13
N GLN A 216 5.64 -17.30 -1.88
CA GLN A 216 6.05 -17.38 -3.28
C GLN A 216 4.84 -17.53 -4.19
N THR A 217 5.06 -17.43 -5.50
CA THR A 217 4.04 -17.62 -6.52
C THR A 217 3.16 -18.85 -6.27
N GLY A 218 1.85 -18.66 -6.24
CA GLY A 218 0.84 -19.69 -5.96
C GLY A 218 0.53 -19.89 -4.47
N GLU A 219 1.36 -19.38 -3.57
CA GLU A 219 1.11 -19.48 -2.13
C GLU A 219 0.13 -18.42 -1.64
N ARG A 220 -0.52 -18.74 -0.53
CA ARG A 220 -1.55 -17.91 0.09
C ARG A 220 -1.52 -18.03 1.61
N LEU A 221 -1.98 -17.00 2.29
CA LEU A 221 -2.04 -16.91 3.73
C LEU A 221 -3.27 -16.13 4.17
N ARG A 222 -3.96 -16.61 5.20
CA ARG A 222 -5.09 -15.94 5.83
C ARG A 222 -4.83 -15.69 7.29
N TYR A 223 -5.22 -14.52 7.78
CA TYR A 223 -5.13 -14.15 9.21
C TYR A 223 -6.37 -13.36 9.65
N ASP A 224 -6.67 -13.44 10.94
CA ASP A 224 -7.77 -12.71 11.56
C ASP A 224 -7.37 -11.31 12.07
N GLY A 225 -8.34 -10.59 12.66
CA GLY A 225 -8.14 -9.25 13.22
C GLY A 225 -7.18 -9.18 14.42
N SER A 226 -6.74 -10.30 14.96
CA SER A 226 -5.67 -10.36 15.97
C SER A 226 -4.29 -10.66 15.38
N GLY A 227 -4.23 -11.00 14.08
CA GLY A 227 -3.03 -11.46 13.40
C GLY A 227 -2.78 -12.96 13.50
N LYS A 228 -3.71 -13.71 14.07
CA LYS A 228 -3.60 -15.17 14.16
C LYS A 228 -3.83 -15.78 12.78
N LEU A 229 -2.94 -16.69 12.40
CA LEU A 229 -3.07 -17.46 11.15
C LEU A 229 -4.31 -18.36 11.17
N LEU A 230 -5.04 -18.33 10.07
CA LEU A 230 -6.21 -19.16 9.80
C LEU A 230 -5.89 -20.13 8.65
N PRO A 231 -6.60 -21.28 8.54
CA PRO A 231 -6.51 -22.12 7.35
C PRO A 231 -6.82 -21.28 6.10
N ALA A 232 -5.93 -21.31 5.11
CA ALA A 232 -6.19 -20.65 3.84
C ALA A 232 -7.24 -21.47 3.06
N PRO A 233 -8.09 -20.83 2.23
CA PRO A 233 -9.02 -21.54 1.37
C PRO A 233 -8.27 -22.36 0.31
N ASP A 234 -8.94 -23.37 -0.26
CA ASP A 234 -8.36 -24.20 -1.32
C ASP A 234 -8.31 -23.50 -2.69
N ASP A 235 -8.85 -22.29 -2.79
CA ASP A 235 -8.80 -21.47 -4.02
C ASP A 235 -7.35 -21.19 -4.42
N SER A 236 -7.04 -21.32 -5.71
CA SER A 236 -5.73 -20.91 -6.21
C SER A 236 -5.57 -19.38 -6.17
N ALA A 237 -4.33 -18.87 -6.22
CA ALA A 237 -4.10 -17.43 -6.30
C ALA A 237 -4.77 -16.80 -7.53
N SER A 238 -4.83 -17.53 -8.67
CA SER A 238 -5.53 -17.10 -9.89
C SER A 238 -7.04 -17.05 -9.71
N ASP A 239 -7.64 -18.00 -8.97
CA ASP A 239 -9.08 -17.98 -8.69
C ASP A 239 -9.46 -16.78 -7.80
N LEU A 240 -8.60 -16.46 -6.82
CA LEU A 240 -8.76 -15.29 -5.96
C LEU A 240 -8.64 -13.95 -6.72
N ALA A 241 -8.00 -13.96 -7.91
CA ALA A 241 -7.86 -12.79 -8.79
C ALA A 241 -8.86 -12.76 -9.95
N ALA A 242 -9.68 -13.81 -10.14
CA ALA A 242 -10.57 -13.98 -11.30
C ALA A 242 -11.63 -12.86 -11.44
N TRP A 243 -11.92 -12.17 -10.34
CA TRP A 243 -12.82 -11.01 -10.34
C TRP A 243 -12.32 -9.88 -11.26
N ARG A 244 -11.02 -9.76 -11.48
CA ARG A 244 -10.42 -8.81 -12.45
C ARG A 244 -10.97 -9.01 -13.88
N GLU A 245 -11.35 -10.26 -14.20
CA GLU A 245 -11.95 -10.65 -15.47
C GLU A 245 -13.47 -10.75 -15.40
N GLY A 246 -14.09 -10.24 -14.33
CA GLY A 246 -15.53 -10.29 -14.12
C GLY A 246 -16.04 -11.68 -13.71
N ARG A 247 -15.19 -12.56 -13.19
CA ARG A 247 -15.57 -13.91 -12.77
C ARG A 247 -15.38 -14.09 -11.27
N LEU A 248 -16.31 -14.79 -10.64
CA LEU A 248 -16.21 -15.23 -9.24
C LEU A 248 -16.08 -16.76 -9.24
N ILE A 249 -15.03 -17.28 -8.66
CA ILE A 249 -14.75 -18.71 -8.58
C ILE A 249 -14.86 -19.13 -7.12
N PHE A 250 -15.59 -20.23 -6.89
CA PHE A 250 -15.83 -20.77 -5.55
C PHE A 250 -15.50 -22.26 -5.53
N HIS A 251 -14.84 -22.72 -4.48
CA HIS A 251 -14.51 -24.11 -4.20
C HIS A 251 -15.05 -24.50 -2.83
N ASP A 252 -16.09 -25.31 -2.81
CA ASP A 252 -16.77 -25.76 -1.58
C ASP A 252 -17.08 -24.61 -0.60
N THR A 253 -17.46 -23.45 -1.16
CA THR A 253 -17.62 -22.19 -0.42
C THR A 253 -19.03 -22.12 0.18
N PRO A 254 -19.18 -21.80 1.50
CA PRO A 254 -20.49 -21.63 2.13
C PRO A 254 -21.38 -20.61 1.42
N LEU A 255 -22.66 -20.93 1.20
CA LEU A 255 -23.61 -20.04 0.51
C LEU A 255 -23.67 -18.61 1.06
N PRO A 256 -23.58 -18.38 2.38
CA PRO A 256 -23.55 -17.00 2.90
C PRO A 256 -22.35 -16.20 2.34
N THR A 257 -21.18 -16.82 2.23
CA THR A 257 -19.98 -16.20 1.66
C THR A 257 -20.17 -15.92 0.18
N VAL A 258 -20.68 -16.89 -0.59
CA VAL A 258 -20.97 -16.71 -2.03
C VAL A 258 -21.92 -15.52 -2.25
N LEU A 259 -23.01 -15.45 -1.50
CA LEU A 259 -24.00 -14.39 -1.64
C LEU A 259 -23.47 -13.03 -1.19
N THR A 260 -22.62 -12.99 -0.17
CA THR A 260 -21.93 -11.76 0.25
C THR A 260 -21.00 -11.25 -0.84
N GLU A 261 -20.26 -12.13 -1.51
CA GLU A 261 -19.41 -11.74 -2.65
C GLU A 261 -20.24 -11.19 -3.82
N PHE A 262 -21.33 -11.86 -4.19
CA PHE A 262 -22.24 -11.37 -5.23
C PHE A 262 -22.87 -10.01 -4.89
N ALA A 263 -23.23 -9.79 -3.62
CA ALA A 263 -23.81 -8.52 -3.17
C ALA A 263 -22.88 -7.32 -3.35
N ARG A 264 -21.57 -7.54 -3.53
CA ARG A 264 -20.60 -6.46 -3.82
C ARG A 264 -20.74 -5.93 -5.25
N TYR A 265 -21.32 -6.71 -6.15
CA TYR A 265 -21.49 -6.37 -7.57
C TYR A 265 -22.90 -5.91 -7.91
N HIS A 266 -23.85 -6.06 -7.00
CA HIS A 266 -25.26 -5.78 -7.25
C HIS A 266 -25.85 -4.87 -6.18
N ASP A 267 -26.69 -3.92 -6.60
CA ASP A 267 -27.39 -3.03 -5.65
C ASP A 267 -28.61 -3.74 -5.03
N VAL A 268 -28.30 -4.79 -4.26
CA VAL A 268 -29.31 -5.64 -3.64
C VAL A 268 -28.81 -6.13 -2.28
N ALA A 269 -29.68 -6.06 -1.28
CA ALA A 269 -29.48 -6.74 0.00
C ALA A 269 -29.96 -8.19 -0.12
N ILE A 270 -29.17 -9.14 0.36
CA ILE A 270 -29.48 -10.56 0.27
C ILE A 270 -29.55 -11.15 1.68
N ASP A 271 -30.74 -11.50 2.13
CA ASP A 271 -30.97 -12.26 3.36
C ASP A 271 -30.92 -13.75 3.07
N ILE A 272 -30.32 -14.51 3.98
CA ILE A 272 -30.24 -15.97 3.88
C ILE A 272 -30.80 -16.64 5.15
N ASP A 273 -31.65 -17.65 4.97
CA ASP A 273 -32.13 -18.50 6.05
C ASP A 273 -30.93 -19.18 6.75
N SER A 274 -30.90 -19.12 8.08
CA SER A 274 -29.82 -19.69 8.88
C SER A 274 -29.56 -21.18 8.64
N ARG A 275 -30.58 -21.92 8.20
CA ARG A 275 -30.47 -23.34 7.84
C ARG A 275 -29.67 -23.61 6.56
N LEU A 276 -29.51 -22.58 5.71
CA LEU A 276 -28.71 -22.66 4.48
C LEU A 276 -27.21 -22.42 4.69
N LYS A 277 -26.76 -22.08 5.90
CA LYS A 277 -25.36 -21.81 6.23
C LYS A 277 -24.40 -22.99 5.97
N ASN A 278 -24.94 -24.21 6.02
CA ASN A 278 -24.15 -25.45 5.80
C ASN A 278 -24.16 -25.95 4.36
N TYR A 279 -24.80 -25.20 3.44
CA TYR A 279 -24.77 -25.55 2.02
C TYR A 279 -23.59 -24.83 1.39
N ASN A 280 -22.80 -25.57 0.63
CA ASN A 280 -21.62 -25.06 -0.07
C ASN A 280 -21.86 -25.05 -1.57
N LEU A 281 -21.16 -24.14 -2.27
CA LEU A 281 -21.21 -24.02 -3.73
C LEU A 281 -19.79 -24.10 -4.31
N SER A 282 -19.67 -24.86 -5.43
CA SER A 282 -18.48 -24.84 -6.28
C SER A 282 -18.87 -24.43 -7.70
N GLY A 283 -18.03 -23.64 -8.34
CA GLY A 283 -18.24 -23.22 -9.73
C GLY A 283 -17.64 -21.87 -10.06
N SER A 284 -17.68 -21.52 -11.34
CA SER A 284 -17.26 -20.22 -11.87
C SER A 284 -18.46 -19.48 -12.42
N PHE A 285 -18.65 -18.23 -11.99
CA PHE A 285 -19.82 -17.41 -12.29
C PHE A 285 -19.39 -16.04 -12.79
N ALA A 286 -20.14 -15.48 -13.73
CA ALA A 286 -19.99 -14.08 -14.08
C ALA A 286 -20.46 -13.21 -12.88
N SER A 287 -19.63 -12.27 -12.44
CA SER A 287 -19.95 -11.40 -11.29
C SER A 287 -21.22 -10.57 -11.52
N THR A 288 -21.59 -10.33 -12.78
CA THR A 288 -22.78 -9.57 -13.19
C THR A 288 -24.05 -10.41 -13.29
N ASP A 289 -23.97 -11.76 -13.24
CA ASP A 289 -25.12 -12.65 -13.44
C ASP A 289 -25.69 -13.22 -12.14
N LEU A 290 -26.23 -12.33 -11.29
CA LEU A 290 -26.93 -12.74 -10.09
C LEU A 290 -28.16 -13.62 -10.37
N ASN A 291 -28.88 -13.37 -11.47
CA ASN A 291 -30.05 -14.17 -11.80
C ASN A 291 -29.69 -15.60 -12.18
N GLY A 292 -28.59 -15.80 -12.94
CA GLY A 292 -28.07 -17.13 -13.26
C GLY A 292 -27.70 -17.91 -11.99
N LEU A 293 -27.02 -17.24 -11.02
CA LEU A 293 -26.72 -17.85 -9.71
C LEU A 293 -28.01 -18.25 -8.98
N LEU A 294 -29.00 -17.33 -8.86
CA LEU A 294 -30.24 -17.61 -8.13
C LEU A 294 -31.05 -18.75 -8.77
N ASN A 295 -31.10 -18.84 -10.09
CA ASN A 295 -31.73 -19.94 -10.82
C ASN A 295 -31.04 -21.27 -10.56
N LEU A 296 -29.71 -21.29 -10.58
CA LEU A 296 -28.92 -22.47 -10.25
C LEU A 296 -29.21 -22.92 -8.80
N LEU A 297 -29.22 -21.99 -7.85
CA LEU A 297 -29.48 -22.31 -6.43
C LEU A 297 -30.89 -22.92 -6.25
N GLN A 298 -31.90 -22.42 -6.96
CA GLN A 298 -33.26 -22.99 -6.90
C GLN A 298 -33.38 -24.37 -7.56
N ALA A 299 -32.52 -24.65 -8.56
CA ALA A 299 -32.48 -25.94 -9.23
C ALA A 299 -31.69 -26.99 -8.43
N ALA A 300 -30.55 -26.60 -7.84
CA ALA A 300 -29.61 -27.51 -7.18
C ALA A 300 -29.93 -27.74 -5.69
N TYR A 301 -30.59 -26.79 -5.04
CA TYR A 301 -30.86 -26.83 -3.59
C TYR A 301 -32.37 -26.66 -3.32
N PRO A 302 -32.87 -27.16 -2.17
CA PRO A 302 -34.24 -26.98 -1.77
C PRO A 302 -34.50 -25.56 -1.25
N VAL A 303 -34.33 -24.54 -2.12
CA VAL A 303 -34.49 -23.14 -1.75
C VAL A 303 -35.57 -22.43 -2.55
N TYR A 304 -36.23 -21.44 -1.94
CA TYR A 304 -37.03 -20.42 -2.60
C TYR A 304 -36.29 -19.09 -2.56
N VAL A 305 -36.35 -18.36 -3.68
CA VAL A 305 -35.90 -16.98 -3.75
C VAL A 305 -37.12 -16.08 -3.74
N LEU A 306 -37.26 -15.31 -2.67
CA LEU A 306 -38.28 -14.29 -2.54
C LEU A 306 -37.72 -12.92 -2.87
N ARG A 307 -38.49 -12.07 -3.52
CA ARG A 307 -38.13 -10.69 -3.87
C ARG A 307 -39.10 -9.71 -3.17
N PRO A 308 -38.90 -9.40 -1.88
CA PRO A 308 -39.74 -8.44 -1.17
C PRO A 308 -39.77 -7.05 -1.81
N SER A 309 -38.63 -6.66 -2.46
CA SER A 309 -38.51 -5.44 -3.25
C SER A 309 -37.46 -5.61 -4.34
N ALA A 310 -37.30 -4.60 -5.22
CA ALA A 310 -36.29 -4.61 -6.25
C ALA A 310 -34.86 -4.66 -5.67
N ALA A 311 -34.65 -4.05 -4.50
CA ALA A 311 -33.36 -3.96 -3.82
C ALA A 311 -33.18 -5.00 -2.68
N HIS A 312 -34.07 -5.98 -2.56
CA HIS A 312 -34.03 -6.95 -1.46
C HIS A 312 -34.43 -8.34 -1.93
N LEU A 313 -33.52 -9.30 -1.68
CA LEU A 313 -33.69 -10.72 -1.94
C LEU A 313 -33.66 -11.49 -0.61
N ARG A 314 -34.44 -12.57 -0.54
CA ARG A 314 -34.43 -13.50 0.59
C ARG A 314 -34.41 -14.92 0.10
N LEU A 315 -33.38 -15.68 0.50
CA LEU A 315 -33.30 -17.12 0.27
C LEU A 315 -33.86 -17.87 1.49
N GLN A 316 -34.83 -18.72 1.26
CA GLN A 316 -35.46 -19.55 2.29
C GLN A 316 -35.38 -21.02 1.91
N LEU A 317 -35.15 -21.90 2.90
CA LEU A 317 -35.23 -23.32 2.71
C LEU A 317 -36.69 -23.74 2.44
N LYS A 318 -36.89 -24.57 1.42
CA LYS A 318 -38.19 -25.22 1.21
C LYS A 318 -38.55 -26.05 2.44
N GLY A 319 -39.65 -25.71 3.11
CA GLY A 319 -40.10 -26.48 4.25
C GLY A 319 -40.33 -27.93 3.87
N THR A 320 -39.75 -28.87 4.63
CA THR A 320 -40.23 -30.26 4.60
C THR A 320 -41.67 -30.25 5.12
N ARG A 321 -42.63 -30.66 4.25
CA ARG A 321 -44.00 -30.93 4.68
C ARG A 321 -44.03 -32.08 5.66
#